data_9bfd2c1e1df3c45079eee08f9d9734f9
#
_entry.id   9bfd2c1e1df3c45079eee08f9d9734f9
#
_cell.length_a   1.000
_cell.length_b   1.000
_cell.length_c   1.000
_cell.angle_alpha   90.00
_cell.angle_beta   90.00
_cell.angle_gamma   90.00
#
_symmetry.space_group_name_H-M   'P 1'
#
loop_
_entity.id
_entity.type
_entity.pdbx_description
1 polymer ?
#
loop_
_entity_poly.entity_id
_entity_poly.type
_entity_poly.pdbx_seq_one_letter_code
_entity_poly.pdbx_strand_id
1 'polypeptide(L)'
;MFLENHPLFAEEVPPAYQEVDVQDGGAVTGKVTLKGPIPPPRVFSLVLYPFSSFCKKISNGEGNVLVEEFYVGAGGGLRDVVVAVQEVKKGKPFPRINPKWVAEDCMFHPAEATFDEKYVKDQDGQMHHEHPLVSVVENHQPIAVQNLDPVVHNTQVYQSEKGSITLNVPLPPAPSPGAQNGGGIVHFTQGNKIFQMICGAHEFMQSWGFMVDNPYYVKTKKEGDFMIDRLPPGTYKITAWYPHIKPIEKEITVVSNGTVNLDFEFDATQVQRPIYESQAQFRIRPEALPNAHLMHGDPFRQRPPSK
;
A
#
# COMPACT_ATOMS: atom_id res chain seq x y z
N MET A 1 -6.89 2.96 -52.66
CA MET A 1 -6.36 2.50 -51.37
C MET A 1 -6.92 3.46 -50.34
N PHE A 2 -8.07 3.18 -49.77
CA PHE A 2 -8.73 4.03 -48.78
C PHE A 2 -8.18 3.71 -47.43
N LEU A 3 -7.53 4.69 -46.80
CA LEU A 3 -7.14 4.63 -45.39
C LEU A 3 -8.39 4.86 -44.54
N GLU A 4 -8.94 3.79 -43.96
CA GLU A 4 -9.97 3.90 -42.93
C GLU A 4 -9.38 4.53 -41.69
N ASN A 5 -9.80 5.76 -41.41
CA ASN A 5 -9.55 6.42 -40.13
C ASN A 5 -10.37 5.66 -39.06
N HIS A 6 -9.73 4.78 -38.29
CA HIS A 6 -10.31 4.32 -37.07
C HIS A 6 -10.34 5.48 -36.06
N PRO A 7 -11.51 5.85 -35.53
CA PRO A 7 -11.55 6.83 -34.43
C PRO A 7 -10.81 6.22 -33.23
N LEU A 8 -9.77 6.91 -32.79
CA LEU A 8 -9.20 6.70 -31.46
C LEU A 8 -10.35 6.91 -30.47
N PHE A 9 -10.78 5.85 -29.82
CA PHE A 9 -11.72 5.95 -28.71
C PHE A 9 -11.02 6.81 -27.64
N ALA A 10 -11.43 8.07 -27.54
CA ALA A 10 -11.11 8.88 -26.39
C ALA A 10 -11.76 8.17 -25.18
N GLU A 11 -10.95 7.64 -24.30
CA GLU A 11 -11.42 7.10 -23.02
C GLU A 11 -12.14 8.24 -22.32
N GLU A 12 -13.47 8.14 -22.11
CA GLU A 12 -14.25 9.15 -21.42
C GLU A 12 -13.69 9.29 -20.00
N VAL A 13 -13.09 10.45 -19.74
CA VAL A 13 -12.70 10.81 -18.38
C VAL A 13 -13.98 10.84 -17.54
N PRO A 14 -14.10 10.02 -16.49
CA PRO A 14 -15.29 10.05 -15.65
C PRO A 14 -15.55 11.48 -15.18
N PRO A 15 -16.79 11.95 -15.09
CA PRO A 15 -17.08 13.29 -14.61
C PRO A 15 -16.46 13.47 -13.23
N ALA A 16 -15.70 14.56 -13.08
CA ALA A 16 -15.04 14.89 -11.83
C ALA A 16 -16.07 14.98 -10.71
N TYR A 17 -15.68 14.51 -9.51
CA TYR A 17 -16.49 14.62 -8.31
C TYR A 17 -16.91 16.08 -8.06
N GLN A 18 -18.19 16.30 -7.78
CA GLN A 18 -18.74 17.63 -7.52
C GLN A 18 -18.92 17.85 -6.01
N GLU A 19 -18.27 18.84 -5.46
CA GLU A 19 -18.46 19.26 -4.08
C GLU A 19 -19.78 20.05 -3.93
N VAL A 20 -20.61 19.62 -2.98
CA VAL A 20 -21.87 20.27 -2.61
C VAL A 20 -22.04 20.22 -1.11
N ASP A 21 -22.81 21.13 -0.55
CA ASP A 21 -23.20 21.08 0.84
C ASP A 21 -24.29 20.00 1.03
N VAL A 22 -23.98 19.02 1.88
CA VAL A 22 -24.87 17.87 2.17
C VAL A 22 -25.56 18.12 3.52
N GLN A 23 -26.82 18.58 3.47
CA GLN A 23 -27.62 18.93 4.66
C GLN A 23 -28.36 17.73 5.24
N ASP A 24 -28.69 16.75 4.42
CA ASP A 24 -29.52 15.59 4.76
C ASP A 24 -28.79 14.26 4.63
N GLY A 25 -27.47 14.32 4.65
CA GLY A 25 -26.63 13.12 4.50
C GLY A 25 -26.82 12.13 5.65
N GLY A 26 -26.84 10.85 5.28
CA GLY A 26 -26.82 9.76 6.26
C GLY A 26 -25.39 9.29 6.59
N ALA A 27 -25.32 8.27 7.42
CA ALA A 27 -24.08 7.63 7.84
C ALA A 27 -24.10 6.12 7.56
N VAL A 28 -22.91 5.56 7.35
CA VAL A 28 -22.67 4.11 7.36
C VAL A 28 -21.71 3.81 8.47
N THR A 29 -22.07 2.91 9.37
CA THR A 29 -21.24 2.48 10.50
C THR A 29 -21.13 0.98 10.50
N GLY A 30 -20.07 0.45 11.08
CA GLY A 30 -19.93 -1.00 11.22
C GLY A 30 -18.56 -1.42 11.70
N LYS A 31 -18.33 -2.70 11.62
CA LYS A 31 -17.09 -3.34 12.00
C LYS A 31 -16.57 -4.25 10.88
N VAL A 32 -15.26 -4.25 10.70
CA VAL A 32 -14.59 -5.23 9.85
C VAL A 32 -13.82 -6.20 10.72
N THR A 33 -14.03 -7.49 10.50
CA THR A 33 -13.39 -8.56 11.27
C THR A 33 -12.63 -9.52 10.35
N LEU A 34 -11.64 -10.20 10.91
CA LEU A 34 -10.93 -11.33 10.30
C LEU A 34 -11.26 -12.59 11.09
N LYS A 35 -11.85 -13.58 10.41
CA LYS A 35 -12.18 -14.89 10.97
C LYS A 35 -11.12 -15.92 10.59
N GLY A 36 -10.86 -16.85 11.49
CA GLY A 36 -9.90 -17.92 11.28
C GLY A 36 -8.52 -17.63 11.88
N PRO A 37 -7.52 -18.49 11.58
CA PRO A 37 -6.18 -18.34 12.12
C PRO A 37 -5.50 -17.12 11.49
N ILE A 38 -5.03 -16.19 12.33
CA ILE A 38 -4.29 -15.01 11.86
C ILE A 38 -2.99 -15.50 11.22
N PRO A 39 -2.69 -15.12 9.94
CA PRO A 39 -1.44 -15.46 9.31
C PRO A 39 -0.25 -14.90 10.10
N PRO A 40 0.81 -15.69 10.34
CA PRO A 40 1.99 -15.18 11.03
C PRO A 40 2.73 -14.12 10.20
N PRO A 41 3.55 -13.25 10.83
CA PRO A 41 4.41 -12.33 10.11
C PRO A 41 5.27 -13.05 9.09
N ARG A 42 5.53 -12.40 7.95
CA ARG A 42 6.55 -12.87 7.02
C ARG A 42 7.93 -12.55 7.55
N VAL A 43 8.84 -13.50 7.42
CA VAL A 43 10.21 -13.39 7.95
C VAL A 43 11.20 -13.22 6.80
N PHE A 44 11.96 -12.14 6.84
CA PHE A 44 13.01 -11.84 5.86
C PHE A 44 14.37 -11.78 6.55
N SER A 45 15.27 -12.71 6.22
CA SER A 45 16.62 -12.72 6.79
C SER A 45 17.48 -11.64 6.14
N LEU A 46 17.89 -10.65 6.93
CA LEU A 46 18.64 -9.48 6.44
C LEU A 46 19.97 -9.84 5.79
N VAL A 47 20.58 -10.96 6.17
CA VAL A 47 21.85 -11.42 5.58
C VAL A 47 21.74 -11.69 4.08
N LEU A 48 20.53 -11.91 3.56
CA LEU A 48 20.27 -12.15 2.14
C LEU A 48 20.16 -10.87 1.31
N TYR A 49 20.12 -9.69 1.96
CA TYR A 49 19.86 -8.41 1.30
C TYR A 49 21.07 -7.48 1.33
N PRO A 50 21.23 -6.63 0.32
CA PRO A 50 22.25 -5.59 0.35
C PRO A 50 21.99 -4.61 1.49
N PHE A 51 23.06 -3.91 1.91
CA PHE A 51 22.97 -2.89 3.00
C PHE A 51 22.37 -3.40 4.32
N SER A 52 22.46 -4.69 4.59
CA SER A 52 21.92 -5.30 5.81
C SER A 52 22.43 -4.64 7.09
N SER A 53 23.67 -4.14 7.10
CA SER A 53 24.24 -3.38 8.24
C SER A 53 23.51 -2.07 8.52
N PHE A 54 22.97 -1.42 7.50
CA PHE A 54 22.13 -0.23 7.65
C PHE A 54 20.70 -0.62 8.05
N CYS A 55 20.10 -1.60 7.36
CA CYS A 55 18.72 -2.02 7.59
C CYS A 55 18.52 -2.78 8.92
N LYS A 56 19.60 -3.22 9.60
CA LYS A 56 19.49 -3.98 10.87
C LYS A 56 18.70 -3.27 11.97
N LYS A 57 18.55 -1.95 11.89
CA LYS A 57 17.78 -1.15 12.87
C LYS A 57 16.29 -1.51 12.91
N ILE A 58 15.77 -2.14 11.86
CA ILE A 58 14.39 -2.61 11.78
C ILE A 58 14.28 -4.13 11.97
N SER A 59 15.35 -4.78 12.41
CA SER A 59 15.32 -6.23 12.68
C SER A 59 14.71 -6.52 14.05
N ASN A 60 14.25 -7.76 14.21
CA ASN A 60 13.78 -8.31 15.47
C ASN A 60 14.89 -8.62 16.49
N GLY A 61 16.12 -8.15 16.27
CA GLY A 61 17.27 -8.47 17.10
C GLY A 61 18.01 -9.76 16.71
N GLU A 62 17.39 -10.66 15.97
CA GLU A 62 17.96 -11.92 15.47
C GLU A 62 18.42 -11.83 14.00
N GLY A 63 18.44 -10.62 13.43
CA GLY A 63 18.82 -10.39 12.04
C GLY A 63 17.72 -10.62 11.03
N ASN A 64 16.47 -10.71 11.46
CA ASN A 64 15.32 -10.84 10.59
C ASN A 64 14.44 -9.59 10.63
N VAL A 65 13.82 -9.26 9.51
CA VAL A 65 12.71 -8.29 9.43
C VAL A 65 11.42 -9.08 9.45
N LEU A 66 10.54 -8.73 10.39
CA LEU A 66 9.20 -9.30 10.48
C LEU A 66 8.22 -8.34 9.83
N VAL A 67 7.57 -8.76 8.75
CA VAL A 67 6.52 -7.97 8.10
C VAL A 67 5.17 -8.46 8.58
N GLU A 68 4.60 -7.71 9.52
CA GLU A 68 3.25 -7.93 10.01
C GLU A 68 2.26 -7.46 8.95
N GLU A 69 1.33 -8.31 8.56
CA GLU A 69 0.37 -7.99 7.51
C GLU A 69 -1.07 -7.89 8.04
N PHE A 70 -1.35 -8.48 9.20
CA PHE A 70 -2.69 -8.56 9.74
C PHE A 70 -2.73 -8.10 11.20
N TYR A 71 -3.18 -6.87 11.40
CA TYR A 71 -3.37 -6.31 12.74
C TYR A 71 -4.80 -6.56 13.20
N VAL A 72 -4.95 -7.56 14.06
CA VAL A 72 -6.26 -8.00 14.56
C VAL A 72 -6.37 -7.63 16.03
N GLY A 73 -7.31 -6.73 16.32
CA GLY A 73 -7.62 -6.30 17.69
C GLY A 73 -8.42 -7.32 18.47
N ALA A 74 -8.70 -7.00 19.73
CA ALA A 74 -9.56 -7.80 20.57
C ALA A 74 -10.94 -7.98 19.92
N GLY A 75 -11.47 -9.20 19.92
CA GLY A 75 -12.74 -9.50 19.26
C GLY A 75 -12.69 -9.61 17.73
N GLY A 76 -11.49 -9.81 17.16
CA GLY A 76 -11.30 -10.12 15.74
C GLY A 76 -11.35 -8.90 14.81
N GLY A 77 -11.39 -7.68 15.33
CA GLY A 77 -11.42 -6.47 14.51
C GLY A 77 -10.16 -6.31 13.67
N LEU A 78 -10.30 -6.13 12.35
CA LEU A 78 -9.17 -5.97 11.41
C LEU A 78 -8.90 -4.47 11.17
N ARG A 79 -7.68 -4.03 11.51
CA ARG A 79 -7.22 -2.65 11.30
C ARG A 79 -6.80 -2.40 9.87
N ASP A 80 -6.81 -1.13 9.46
CA ASP A 80 -6.34 -0.61 8.17
C ASP A 80 -7.07 -1.16 6.93
N VAL A 81 -8.25 -1.75 7.10
CA VAL A 81 -9.14 -2.07 5.98
C VAL A 81 -9.66 -0.77 5.37
N VAL A 82 -9.54 -0.62 4.07
CA VAL A 82 -10.19 0.49 3.36
C VAL A 82 -11.63 0.12 3.09
N VAL A 83 -12.55 0.89 3.68
CA VAL A 83 -13.98 0.83 3.37
C VAL A 83 -14.33 2.05 2.54
N ALA A 84 -14.79 1.86 1.30
CA ALA A 84 -15.01 2.95 0.36
C ALA A 84 -16.34 2.79 -0.39
N VAL A 85 -17.09 3.90 -0.49
CA VAL A 85 -18.31 3.99 -1.29
C VAL A 85 -17.91 4.31 -2.73
N GLN A 86 -18.41 3.50 -3.66
CA GLN A 86 -18.07 3.60 -5.07
C GLN A 86 -18.97 4.59 -5.81
N GLU A 87 -18.42 5.25 -6.83
CA GLU A 87 -19.16 6.02 -7.83
C GLU A 87 -20.03 7.17 -7.29
N VAL A 88 -19.71 7.71 -6.12
CA VAL A 88 -20.38 8.91 -5.62
C VAL A 88 -19.97 10.11 -6.47
N LYS A 89 -20.94 10.71 -7.17
CA LYS A 89 -20.69 11.80 -8.13
C LYS A 89 -20.67 13.20 -7.49
N LYS A 90 -21.35 13.36 -6.36
CA LYS A 90 -21.42 14.64 -5.64
C LYS A 90 -21.60 14.43 -4.15
N GLY A 91 -21.12 15.37 -3.35
CA GLY A 91 -21.27 15.31 -1.90
C GLY A 91 -20.33 16.25 -1.16
N LYS A 92 -19.99 15.90 0.09
CA LYS A 92 -19.14 16.72 0.96
C LYS A 92 -17.78 17.07 0.32
N PRO A 93 -17.11 18.15 0.77
CA PRO A 93 -15.79 18.52 0.27
C PRO A 93 -14.82 17.34 0.26
N PHE A 94 -14.04 17.25 -0.81
CA PHE A 94 -13.01 16.22 -1.00
C PHE A 94 -11.62 16.84 -0.78
N PRO A 95 -11.07 16.74 0.45
CA PRO A 95 -9.72 17.20 0.72
C PRO A 95 -8.73 16.46 -0.17
N ARG A 96 -7.78 17.18 -0.76
CA ARG A 96 -6.74 16.59 -1.61
C ARG A 96 -5.88 15.62 -0.82
N ILE A 97 -5.67 14.44 -1.38
CA ILE A 97 -4.87 13.38 -0.79
C ILE A 97 -3.70 13.08 -1.74
N ASN A 98 -2.61 13.78 -1.55
CA ASN A 98 -1.38 13.58 -2.32
C ASN A 98 -0.25 13.18 -1.37
N PRO A 99 -0.31 11.96 -0.79
CA PRO A 99 0.73 11.53 0.11
C PRO A 99 2.04 11.43 -0.66
N LYS A 100 3.10 11.93 -0.05
CA LYS A 100 4.46 11.71 -0.49
C LYS A 100 4.95 10.46 0.20
N TRP A 101 5.39 9.47 -0.56
CA TRP A 101 6.08 8.33 0.00
C TRP A 101 7.55 8.63 0.20
N VAL A 102 8.09 8.07 1.26
CA VAL A 102 9.53 8.09 1.51
C VAL A 102 10.05 6.66 1.71
N ALA A 103 11.27 6.43 1.25
CA ALA A 103 12.10 5.31 1.68
C ALA A 103 12.94 5.83 2.84
N GLU A 104 12.61 5.44 4.05
CA GLU A 104 13.31 5.81 5.27
C GLU A 104 13.42 4.60 6.18
N ASP A 105 14.58 4.42 6.79
CA ASP A 105 14.85 3.28 7.66
C ASP A 105 14.62 1.91 7.00
N CYS A 106 14.92 1.80 5.69
CA CYS A 106 14.64 0.60 4.89
C CYS A 106 13.14 0.23 4.86
N MET A 107 12.27 1.22 4.82
CA MET A 107 10.82 1.07 4.72
C MET A 107 10.23 2.06 3.72
N PHE A 108 9.11 1.68 3.08
CA PHE A 108 8.27 2.62 2.34
C PHE A 108 7.06 3.00 3.20
N HIS A 109 6.88 4.29 3.44
CA HIS A 109 5.73 4.80 4.18
C HIS A 109 5.37 6.22 3.73
N PRO A 110 4.16 6.72 4.04
CA PRO A 110 3.83 8.13 3.88
C PRO A 110 4.78 9.00 4.70
N ALA A 111 5.20 10.15 4.17
CA ALA A 111 6.15 11.04 4.83
C ALA A 111 5.65 11.58 6.18
N GLU A 112 4.33 11.65 6.34
CA GLU A 112 3.64 12.08 7.56
C GLU A 112 3.46 10.97 8.61
N ALA A 113 3.82 9.72 8.30
CA ALA A 113 3.68 8.61 9.25
C ALA A 113 4.58 8.82 10.48
N THR A 114 3.99 8.71 11.66
CA THR A 114 4.68 8.86 12.94
C THR A 114 5.52 7.62 13.27
N PHE A 115 6.41 7.74 14.27
CA PHE A 115 7.20 6.59 14.75
C PHE A 115 6.29 5.46 15.24
N ASP A 116 5.25 5.77 16.01
CA ASP A 116 4.33 4.79 16.56
C ASP A 116 3.44 4.13 15.47
N GLU A 117 3.34 4.74 14.29
CA GLU A 117 2.72 4.14 13.12
C GLU A 117 3.68 3.25 12.32
N LYS A 118 4.97 3.32 12.59
CA LYS A 118 6.00 2.53 11.90
C LYS A 118 6.46 1.33 12.71
N TYR A 119 6.41 1.40 14.02
CA TYR A 119 7.01 0.40 14.90
C TYR A 119 6.13 0.07 16.09
N VAL A 120 6.04 -1.21 16.40
CA VAL A 120 5.40 -1.73 17.61
C VAL A 120 6.41 -2.60 18.36
N LYS A 121 6.44 -2.46 19.67
CA LYS A 121 7.07 -3.46 20.55
C LYS A 121 6.03 -4.46 21.01
N ASP A 122 6.29 -5.74 20.80
CA ASP A 122 5.50 -6.80 21.39
C ASP A 122 5.73 -6.94 22.89
N GLN A 123 5.04 -7.91 23.51
CA GLN A 123 5.14 -8.19 24.94
C GLN A 123 6.54 -8.65 25.36
N ASP A 124 7.30 -9.23 24.43
CA ASP A 124 8.68 -9.70 24.64
C ASP A 124 9.71 -8.60 24.35
N GLY A 125 9.25 -7.39 24.00
CA GLY A 125 10.09 -6.23 23.69
C GLY A 125 10.74 -6.28 22.31
N GLN A 126 10.31 -7.21 21.43
CA GLN A 126 10.76 -7.29 20.05
C GLN A 126 10.12 -6.19 19.21
N MET A 127 10.91 -5.59 18.33
CA MET A 127 10.41 -4.58 17.39
C MET A 127 9.81 -5.25 16.16
N HIS A 128 8.57 -4.94 15.92
CA HIS A 128 7.86 -5.31 14.70
C HIS A 128 7.65 -4.06 13.85
N HIS A 129 7.65 -4.26 12.53
CA HIS A 129 7.21 -3.21 11.63
C HIS A 129 5.70 -3.06 11.75
N GLU A 130 5.26 -1.93 12.22
CA GLU A 130 3.89 -1.52 12.13
C GLU A 130 3.81 -0.32 11.18
N HIS A 131 4.04 -0.55 9.90
CA HIS A 131 3.72 0.51 8.95
C HIS A 131 2.23 0.57 8.70
N PRO A 132 1.70 1.71 8.30
CA PRO A 132 0.47 1.69 7.52
C PRO A 132 0.77 0.94 6.23
N LEU A 133 0.51 -0.38 6.23
CA LEU A 133 0.61 -1.23 5.05
C LEU A 133 -0.25 -0.67 3.91
N VAL A 134 -1.30 0.04 4.28
CA VAL A 134 -2.29 0.59 3.37
C VAL A 134 -2.39 2.09 3.54
N SER A 135 -2.20 2.81 2.45
CA SER A 135 -2.50 4.24 2.34
C SER A 135 -3.66 4.47 1.38
N VAL A 136 -4.44 5.52 1.62
CA VAL A 136 -5.46 5.97 0.67
C VAL A 136 -4.92 7.14 -0.12
N VAL A 137 -5.13 7.13 -1.42
CA VAL A 137 -4.69 8.20 -2.33
C VAL A 137 -5.82 8.65 -3.24
N GLU A 138 -5.79 9.90 -3.64
CA GLU A 138 -6.72 10.41 -4.66
C GLU A 138 -6.35 9.84 -6.02
N ASN A 139 -7.34 9.31 -6.75
CA ASN A 139 -7.14 8.83 -8.10
C ASN A 139 -6.72 9.97 -9.04
N HIS A 140 -6.04 9.65 -10.13
CA HIS A 140 -5.52 10.59 -11.13
C HIS A 140 -4.48 11.62 -10.63
N GLN A 141 -4.04 11.50 -9.38
CA GLN A 141 -2.96 12.36 -8.86
C GLN A 141 -1.62 11.64 -8.93
N PRO A 142 -0.53 12.35 -9.26
CA PRO A 142 0.80 11.77 -9.19
C PRO A 142 1.22 11.55 -7.73
N ILE A 143 1.96 10.48 -7.49
CA ILE A 143 2.52 10.17 -6.18
C ILE A 143 4.04 10.40 -6.24
N ALA A 144 4.56 11.25 -5.37
CA ALA A 144 6.00 11.44 -5.23
C ALA A 144 6.59 10.38 -4.30
N VAL A 145 7.75 9.82 -4.70
CA VAL A 145 8.53 8.90 -3.88
C VAL A 145 9.94 9.47 -3.70
N GLN A 146 10.43 9.54 -2.47
CA GLN A 146 11.77 10.04 -2.16
C GLN A 146 12.56 9.03 -1.33
N ASN A 147 13.89 9.03 -1.51
CA ASN A 147 14.81 8.27 -0.66
C ASN A 147 15.45 9.21 0.39
N LEU A 148 15.24 8.89 1.65
CA LEU A 148 15.85 9.57 2.79
C LEU A 148 16.99 8.76 3.41
N ASP A 149 17.19 7.51 2.97
CA ASP A 149 18.25 6.64 3.44
C ASP A 149 19.59 6.92 2.72
N PRO A 150 20.73 6.71 3.40
CA PRO A 150 22.06 6.83 2.80
C PRO A 150 22.44 5.63 1.93
N VAL A 151 21.49 4.79 1.57
CA VAL A 151 21.64 3.62 0.71
C VAL A 151 20.69 3.68 -0.48
N VAL A 152 21.03 2.98 -1.56
CA VAL A 152 20.18 2.90 -2.75
C VAL A 152 18.95 2.05 -2.47
N HIS A 153 17.79 2.52 -2.90
CA HIS A 153 16.57 1.73 -3.03
C HIS A 153 16.14 1.66 -4.49
N ASN A 154 15.30 0.68 -4.83
CA ASN A 154 14.72 0.55 -6.16
C ASN A 154 13.21 0.45 -6.04
N THR A 155 12.51 1.54 -6.34
CA THR A 155 11.05 1.57 -6.26
C THR A 155 10.44 0.88 -7.46
N GLN A 156 9.70 -0.18 -7.21
CA GLN A 156 8.84 -0.86 -8.16
C GLN A 156 7.38 -0.68 -7.74
N VAL A 157 6.56 -0.17 -8.65
CA VAL A 157 5.12 -0.01 -8.41
C VAL A 157 4.36 -0.91 -9.36
N TYR A 158 3.49 -1.73 -8.79
CA TYR A 158 2.64 -2.68 -9.49
C TYR A 158 1.18 -2.23 -9.38
N GLN A 159 0.48 -2.26 -10.51
CA GLN A 159 -0.98 -2.20 -10.51
C GLN A 159 -1.52 -3.59 -10.22
N SER A 160 -2.14 -3.78 -9.05
CA SER A 160 -2.48 -5.12 -8.58
C SER A 160 -3.55 -5.81 -9.43
N GLU A 161 -4.50 -5.07 -9.99
CA GLU A 161 -5.54 -5.65 -10.86
C GLU A 161 -5.00 -6.15 -12.19
N LYS A 162 -3.90 -5.57 -12.67
CA LYS A 162 -3.30 -5.93 -13.96
C LYS A 162 -2.00 -6.70 -13.84
N GLY A 163 -1.42 -6.76 -12.63
CA GLY A 163 -0.11 -7.37 -12.38
C GLY A 163 1.04 -6.72 -13.16
N SER A 164 0.82 -5.49 -13.69
CA SER A 164 1.79 -4.79 -14.51
C SER A 164 2.64 -3.83 -13.68
N ILE A 165 3.93 -3.75 -14.02
CA ILE A 165 4.82 -2.74 -13.43
C ILE A 165 4.55 -1.41 -14.11
N THR A 166 4.22 -0.39 -13.32
CA THR A 166 4.01 0.99 -13.80
C THR A 166 5.21 1.88 -13.56
N LEU A 167 6.03 1.54 -12.58
CA LEU A 167 7.27 2.23 -12.27
C LEU A 167 8.33 1.22 -11.85
N ASN A 168 9.56 1.43 -12.32
CA ASN A 168 10.74 0.67 -11.86
C ASN A 168 11.95 1.60 -11.97
N VAL A 169 12.26 2.32 -10.89
CA VAL A 169 13.33 3.32 -10.87
C VAL A 169 14.22 3.16 -9.64
N PRO A 170 15.56 3.31 -9.82
CA PRO A 170 16.45 3.43 -8.69
C PRO A 170 16.26 4.78 -8.00
N LEU A 171 16.24 4.77 -6.68
CA LEU A 171 16.30 5.95 -5.84
C LEU A 171 17.72 6.09 -5.28
N PRO A 172 18.50 7.07 -5.75
CA PRO A 172 19.85 7.31 -5.24
C PRO A 172 19.87 7.54 -3.72
N PRO A 173 20.99 7.25 -3.03
CA PRO A 173 21.13 7.56 -1.62
C PRO A 173 20.93 9.05 -1.34
N ALA A 174 20.38 9.38 -0.20
CA ALA A 174 20.37 10.76 0.27
C ALA A 174 21.81 11.24 0.52
N PRO A 175 22.20 12.50 0.12
CA PRO A 175 23.58 12.99 0.28
C PRO A 175 23.97 13.17 1.76
N SER A 176 23.00 13.34 2.62
CA SER A 176 23.18 13.38 4.08
C SER A 176 21.86 12.99 4.75
N PRO A 177 21.89 12.51 6.01
CA PRO A 177 20.65 12.20 6.72
C PRO A 177 19.65 13.36 6.66
N GLY A 178 18.44 13.08 6.21
CA GLY A 178 17.38 14.08 6.05
C GLY A 178 17.45 14.95 4.80
N ALA A 179 18.49 14.85 3.97
CA ALA A 179 18.56 15.54 2.70
C ALA A 179 17.76 14.78 1.62
N GLN A 180 16.92 15.51 0.90
CA GLN A 180 16.07 14.94 -0.14
C GLN A 180 16.89 14.72 -1.41
N ASN A 181 17.06 13.46 -1.81
CA ASN A 181 17.63 13.11 -3.09
C ASN A 181 16.63 12.38 -3.95
N GLY A 182 16.70 12.72 -5.22
CA GLY A 182 16.09 12.05 -6.36
C GLY A 182 14.80 11.28 -6.05
N GLY A 183 13.66 11.87 -6.39
CA GLY A 183 12.37 11.20 -6.29
C GLY A 183 11.93 10.67 -7.65
N GLY A 184 11.10 9.65 -7.63
CA GLY A 184 10.27 9.26 -8.76
C GLY A 184 8.89 9.88 -8.62
N ILE A 185 8.26 10.16 -9.76
CA ILE A 185 6.83 10.49 -9.78
C ILE A 185 6.11 9.31 -10.43
N VAL A 186 5.18 8.74 -9.70
CA VAL A 186 4.34 7.64 -10.18
C VAL A 186 3.06 8.22 -10.74
N HIS A 187 2.79 7.92 -12.01
CA HIS A 187 1.51 8.23 -12.64
C HIS A 187 0.72 6.93 -12.80
N PHE A 188 -0.50 6.91 -12.31
CA PHE A 188 -1.38 5.75 -12.46
C PHE A 188 -2.28 5.94 -13.68
N THR A 189 -2.50 4.85 -14.41
CA THR A 189 -3.52 4.80 -15.48
C THR A 189 -4.91 4.81 -14.87
N GLN A 190 -5.84 5.45 -15.56
CA GLN A 190 -7.25 5.49 -15.15
C GLN A 190 -7.82 4.09 -14.88
N GLY A 191 -8.73 4.00 -13.92
CA GLY A 191 -9.47 2.78 -13.61
C GLY A 191 -8.73 1.76 -12.75
N ASN A 192 -7.53 2.05 -12.29
CA ASN A 192 -6.85 1.21 -11.30
C ASN A 192 -7.17 1.72 -9.89
N LYS A 193 -7.58 0.81 -9.02
CA LYS A 193 -7.95 1.15 -7.64
C LYS A 193 -6.87 0.79 -6.62
N ILE A 194 -5.97 -0.13 -6.97
CA ILE A 194 -5.01 -0.70 -6.03
C ILE A 194 -3.63 -0.74 -6.66
N PHE A 195 -2.62 -0.33 -5.91
CA PHE A 195 -1.23 -0.54 -6.27
C PHE A 195 -0.44 -1.11 -5.10
N GLN A 196 0.65 -1.78 -5.43
CA GLN A 196 1.68 -2.18 -4.48
C GLN A 196 3.00 -1.52 -4.84
N MET A 197 3.68 -0.98 -3.83
CA MET A 197 5.04 -0.47 -3.94
C MET A 197 5.99 -1.43 -3.23
N ILE A 198 7.05 -1.86 -3.91
CA ILE A 198 8.06 -2.78 -3.38
C ILE A 198 9.45 -2.21 -3.70
N CYS A 199 10.41 -2.42 -2.81
CA CYS A 199 11.82 -2.19 -3.17
C CYS A 199 12.39 -3.42 -3.89
N GLY A 200 12.89 -3.23 -5.12
CA GLY A 200 13.53 -4.29 -5.88
C GLY A 200 14.82 -4.84 -5.26
N ALA A 201 15.43 -4.11 -4.31
CA ALA A 201 16.61 -4.55 -3.57
C ALA A 201 16.28 -5.15 -2.18
N HIS A 202 15.10 -4.81 -1.62
CA HIS A 202 14.68 -5.18 -0.26
C HIS A 202 13.21 -5.59 -0.28
N GLU A 203 12.90 -6.86 -0.51
CA GLU A 203 11.54 -7.37 -0.66
C GLU A 203 10.63 -7.11 0.56
N PHE A 204 11.21 -6.95 1.74
CA PHE A 204 10.48 -6.60 2.95
C PHE A 204 9.96 -5.14 2.95
N MET A 205 10.53 -4.26 2.11
CA MET A 205 10.03 -2.90 1.95
C MET A 205 8.82 -2.91 1.02
N GLN A 206 7.65 -2.96 1.60
CA GLN A 206 6.38 -3.01 0.86
C GLN A 206 5.39 -2.00 1.42
N SER A 207 4.54 -1.47 0.55
CA SER A 207 3.42 -0.60 0.89
C SER A 207 2.32 -0.76 -0.14
N TRP A 208 1.08 -0.55 0.28
CA TRP A 208 -0.08 -0.64 -0.57
C TRP A 208 -0.82 0.69 -0.63
N GLY A 209 -1.44 0.98 -1.77
CA GLY A 209 -2.30 2.13 -1.92
C GLY A 209 -3.65 1.74 -2.49
N PHE A 210 -4.70 2.34 -1.94
CA PHE A 210 -6.05 2.27 -2.47
C PHE A 210 -6.45 3.64 -3.00
N MET A 211 -6.87 3.70 -4.28
CA MET A 211 -7.23 4.95 -4.94
C MET A 211 -8.71 5.23 -4.81
N VAL A 212 -9.04 6.47 -4.46
CA VAL A 212 -10.42 6.94 -4.28
C VAL A 212 -10.72 8.12 -5.19
N ASP A 213 -11.99 8.20 -5.65
CA ASP A 213 -12.49 9.26 -6.52
C ASP A 213 -13.45 10.21 -5.79
N ASN A 214 -13.69 9.96 -4.50
CA ASN A 214 -14.62 10.73 -3.68
C ASN A 214 -14.24 10.62 -2.19
N PRO A 215 -14.76 11.49 -1.30
CA PRO A 215 -14.38 11.54 0.12
C PRO A 215 -15.10 10.53 1.02
N TYR A 216 -15.88 9.60 0.46
CA TYR A 216 -16.65 8.63 1.25
C TYR A 216 -15.90 7.33 1.41
N TYR A 217 -14.81 7.40 2.15
CA TYR A 217 -13.97 6.28 2.51
C TYR A 217 -13.44 6.45 3.94
N VAL A 218 -12.93 5.37 4.49
CA VAL A 218 -12.25 5.33 5.79
C VAL A 218 -11.31 4.13 5.85
N LYS A 219 -10.24 4.24 6.63
CA LYS A 219 -9.49 3.08 7.12
C LYS A 219 -10.03 2.68 8.49
N THR A 220 -10.24 1.39 8.70
CA THR A 220 -10.71 0.88 9.99
C THR A 220 -9.69 1.14 11.09
N LYS A 221 -10.20 1.40 12.30
CA LYS A 221 -9.40 1.58 13.50
C LYS A 221 -8.92 0.24 14.06
N LYS A 222 -8.16 0.28 15.16
CA LYS A 222 -7.57 -0.88 15.81
C LYS A 222 -8.56 -2.03 16.09
N GLU A 223 -9.79 -1.70 16.44
CA GLU A 223 -10.85 -2.69 16.74
C GLU A 223 -11.73 -3.01 15.52
N GLY A 224 -11.34 -2.56 14.34
CA GLY A 224 -12.06 -2.80 13.08
C GLY A 224 -13.25 -1.88 12.85
N ASP A 225 -13.52 -0.93 13.76
CA ASP A 225 -14.66 -0.03 13.64
C ASP A 225 -14.45 1.02 12.57
N PHE A 226 -15.53 1.38 11.89
CA PHE A 226 -15.53 2.43 10.89
C PHE A 226 -16.83 3.25 10.90
N MET A 227 -16.74 4.48 10.38
CA MET A 227 -17.88 5.35 10.11
C MET A 227 -17.61 6.22 8.90
N ILE A 228 -18.54 6.25 7.96
CA ILE A 228 -18.60 7.16 6.81
C ILE A 228 -19.83 8.02 7.00
N ASP A 229 -19.64 9.33 7.12
CA ASP A 229 -20.69 10.31 7.42
C ASP A 229 -21.06 11.18 6.22
N ARG A 230 -22.18 11.87 6.34
CA ARG A 230 -22.69 12.85 5.37
C ARG A 230 -22.76 12.30 3.93
N LEU A 231 -23.08 11.01 3.79
CA LEU A 231 -23.32 10.41 2.49
C LEU A 231 -24.71 10.82 1.98
N PRO A 232 -24.84 11.44 0.80
CA PRO A 232 -26.14 11.81 0.25
C PRO A 232 -27.11 10.62 0.22
N PRO A 233 -28.42 10.83 0.37
CA PRO A 233 -29.40 9.76 0.19
C PRO A 233 -29.29 9.12 -1.18
N GLY A 234 -29.30 7.78 -1.23
CA GLY A 234 -29.14 7.01 -2.48
C GLY A 234 -28.79 5.56 -2.23
N THR A 235 -28.70 4.81 -3.33
CA THR A 235 -28.22 3.42 -3.31
C THR A 235 -26.81 3.38 -3.87
N TYR A 236 -25.91 2.72 -3.15
CA TYR A 236 -24.48 2.71 -3.43
C TYR A 236 -23.88 1.32 -3.29
N LYS A 237 -22.84 1.06 -4.08
CA LYS A 237 -21.93 -0.05 -3.85
C LYS A 237 -20.87 0.42 -2.84
N ILE A 238 -20.59 -0.39 -1.82
CA ILE A 238 -19.54 -0.17 -0.84
C ILE A 238 -18.59 -1.37 -0.84
N THR A 239 -17.30 -1.09 -0.83
CA THR A 239 -16.24 -2.09 -0.89
C THR A 239 -15.42 -2.03 0.39
N ALA A 240 -15.20 -3.18 1.04
CA ALA A 240 -14.13 -3.36 2.02
C ALA A 240 -12.96 -4.05 1.33
N TRP A 241 -11.79 -3.44 1.39
CA TRP A 241 -10.58 -3.96 0.76
C TRP A 241 -9.40 -4.02 1.74
N TYR A 242 -8.66 -5.12 1.67
CA TYR A 242 -7.42 -5.32 2.39
C TYR A 242 -6.40 -6.08 1.51
N PRO A 243 -5.07 -5.86 1.66
CA PRO A 243 -4.06 -6.61 0.91
C PRO A 243 -4.19 -8.12 1.07
N HIS A 244 -3.84 -8.86 0.02
CA HIS A 244 -3.76 -10.32 0.01
C HIS A 244 -5.08 -11.08 0.19
N ILE A 245 -6.21 -10.40 0.26
CA ILE A 245 -7.52 -11.04 0.40
C ILE A 245 -8.53 -10.44 -0.57
N LYS A 246 -9.46 -11.24 -1.06
CA LYS A 246 -10.45 -10.77 -2.03
C LYS A 246 -11.33 -9.68 -1.40
N PRO A 247 -11.53 -8.53 -2.08
CA PRO A 247 -12.45 -7.50 -1.60
C PRO A 247 -13.87 -8.02 -1.41
N ILE A 248 -14.56 -7.44 -0.42
CA ILE A 248 -15.98 -7.72 -0.18
C ILE A 248 -16.78 -6.51 -0.63
N GLU A 249 -17.73 -6.73 -1.53
CA GLU A 249 -18.64 -5.70 -2.03
C GLU A 249 -20.05 -5.96 -1.54
N LYS A 250 -20.74 -4.90 -1.13
CA LYS A 250 -22.15 -4.91 -0.73
C LYS A 250 -22.88 -3.71 -1.32
N GLU A 251 -24.19 -3.82 -1.48
CA GLU A 251 -25.07 -2.71 -1.84
C GLU A 251 -25.74 -2.18 -0.57
N ILE A 252 -25.84 -0.85 -0.46
CA ILE A 252 -26.47 -0.17 0.64
C ILE A 252 -27.43 0.90 0.12
N THR A 253 -28.52 1.15 0.86
CA THR A 253 -29.39 2.28 0.63
C THR A 253 -29.35 3.22 1.84
N VAL A 254 -28.90 4.43 1.60
CA VAL A 254 -28.83 5.50 2.63
C VAL A 254 -30.06 6.40 2.48
N VAL A 255 -30.76 6.60 3.56
CA VAL A 255 -31.88 7.53 3.64
C VAL A 255 -31.46 8.83 4.30
N SER A 256 -32.21 9.91 4.07
CA SER A 256 -31.98 11.24 4.66
C SER A 256 -31.81 11.15 6.18
N ASN A 257 -30.67 11.65 6.70
CA ASN A 257 -30.27 11.63 8.11
C ASN A 257 -30.32 10.22 8.77
N GLY A 258 -30.35 9.16 7.96
CA GLY A 258 -30.38 7.78 8.45
C GLY A 258 -28.99 7.22 8.74
N THR A 259 -28.95 6.11 9.47
CA THR A 259 -27.72 5.35 9.70
C THR A 259 -27.90 3.92 9.22
N VAL A 260 -26.99 3.47 8.38
CA VAL A 260 -26.88 2.07 7.92
C VAL A 260 -25.82 1.37 8.76
N ASN A 261 -26.19 0.27 9.42
CA ASN A 261 -25.23 -0.62 10.10
C ASN A 261 -24.80 -1.73 9.14
N LEU A 262 -23.50 -1.85 8.92
CA LEU A 262 -22.93 -2.75 7.92
C LEU A 262 -21.60 -3.33 8.37
N ASP A 263 -21.57 -4.61 8.67
CA ASP A 263 -20.33 -5.32 9.04
C ASP A 263 -19.75 -6.06 7.84
N PHE A 264 -18.42 -6.26 7.87
CA PHE A 264 -17.69 -7.09 6.92
C PHE A 264 -16.88 -8.14 7.68
N GLU A 265 -16.87 -9.37 7.19
CA GLU A 265 -16.07 -10.46 7.76
C GLU A 265 -15.19 -11.05 6.66
N PHE A 266 -13.87 -10.90 6.80
CA PHE A 266 -12.88 -11.57 5.97
C PHE A 266 -12.56 -12.95 6.54
N ASP A 267 -12.21 -13.89 5.66
CA ASP A 267 -11.79 -15.25 6.03
C ASP A 267 -10.28 -15.37 5.81
N ALA A 268 -9.52 -15.54 6.89
CA ALA A 268 -8.06 -15.67 6.85
C ALA A 268 -7.58 -16.86 6.00
N THR A 269 -8.42 -17.87 5.78
CA THR A 269 -8.09 -19.02 4.92
C THR A 269 -8.08 -18.65 3.41
N GLN A 270 -8.65 -17.49 3.04
CA GLN A 270 -8.68 -16.99 1.68
C GLN A 270 -7.52 -16.04 1.34
N VAL A 271 -6.58 -15.87 2.25
CA VAL A 271 -5.39 -15.02 2.01
C VAL A 271 -4.55 -15.60 0.89
N GLN A 272 -4.27 -14.79 -0.12
CA GLN A 272 -3.47 -15.16 -1.29
C GLN A 272 -2.44 -14.07 -1.60
N ARG A 273 -1.24 -14.49 -1.98
CA ARG A 273 -0.22 -13.55 -2.42
C ARG A 273 -0.32 -13.33 -3.93
N PRO A 274 -0.17 -12.09 -4.41
CA PRO A 274 -0.12 -11.79 -5.84
C PRO A 274 1.02 -12.54 -6.55
N ILE A 275 0.79 -12.95 -7.80
CA ILE A 275 1.78 -13.66 -8.61
C ILE A 275 3.04 -12.80 -8.83
N TYR A 276 2.90 -11.49 -9.03
CA TYR A 276 4.04 -10.59 -9.25
C TYR A 276 4.95 -10.47 -8.01
N GLU A 277 4.42 -10.63 -6.81
CA GLU A 277 5.20 -10.68 -5.57
C GLU A 277 6.14 -11.89 -5.56
N SER A 278 5.63 -13.06 -5.96
CA SER A 278 6.44 -14.25 -6.16
C SER A 278 7.50 -14.06 -7.26
N GLN A 279 7.17 -13.31 -8.32
CA GLN A 279 8.11 -13.00 -9.40
C GLN A 279 9.18 -11.99 -8.98
N ALA A 280 8.89 -11.06 -8.08
CA ALA A 280 9.88 -10.13 -7.54
C ALA A 280 11.02 -10.90 -6.84
N GLN A 281 10.71 -11.95 -6.10
CA GLN A 281 11.70 -12.82 -5.47
C GLN A 281 12.69 -13.45 -6.47
N PHE A 282 12.25 -13.72 -7.72
CA PHE A 282 13.13 -14.25 -8.77
C PHE A 282 13.97 -13.17 -9.47
N ARG A 283 13.51 -11.91 -9.48
CA ARG A 283 14.21 -10.81 -10.16
C ARG A 283 15.43 -10.32 -9.41
N ILE A 284 15.49 -10.57 -8.11
CA ILE A 284 16.55 -10.10 -7.21
C ILE A 284 17.60 -11.18 -6.98
N ARG A 285 17.47 -12.35 -7.61
CA ARG A 285 18.52 -13.36 -7.53
C ARG A 285 19.83 -12.77 -8.04
N PRO A 286 20.92 -12.92 -7.30
CA PRO A 286 22.24 -12.43 -7.70
C PRO A 286 22.64 -12.83 -9.13
N GLU A 287 22.17 -14.00 -9.59
CA GLU A 287 22.42 -14.50 -10.94
C GLU A 287 21.71 -13.70 -12.03
N ALA A 288 20.60 -13.04 -11.71
CA ALA A 288 19.86 -12.19 -12.65
C ALA A 288 20.47 -10.80 -12.84
N LEU A 289 21.40 -10.41 -11.95
CA LEU A 289 22.11 -9.14 -11.99
C LEU A 289 23.62 -9.39 -11.96
N PRO A 290 24.23 -9.80 -13.08
CA PRO A 290 25.64 -10.22 -13.10
C PRO A 290 26.63 -9.19 -12.58
N ASN A 291 26.24 -7.91 -12.54
CA ASN A 291 27.06 -6.81 -12.02
C ASN A 291 26.61 -6.28 -10.65
N ALA A 292 25.55 -6.81 -10.05
CA ALA A 292 25.06 -6.34 -8.75
C ALA A 292 26.10 -6.53 -7.63
N HIS A 293 26.91 -7.59 -7.75
CA HIS A 293 28.00 -7.86 -6.81
C HIS A 293 29.12 -6.82 -6.84
N LEU A 294 29.37 -6.22 -8.01
CA LEU A 294 30.36 -5.15 -8.14
C LEU A 294 29.89 -3.82 -7.54
N MET A 295 28.57 -3.59 -7.54
CA MET A 295 27.99 -2.37 -7.00
C MET A 295 27.76 -2.42 -5.49
N HIS A 296 27.64 -3.61 -4.90
CA HIS A 296 27.23 -3.78 -3.51
C HIS A 296 28.29 -4.38 -2.59
N GLY A 297 29.47 -4.76 -3.14
CA GLY A 297 30.60 -5.28 -2.34
C GLY A 297 30.17 -6.44 -1.43
N ASP A 298 29.67 -7.53 -2.02
CA ASP A 298 29.23 -8.73 -1.29
C ASP A 298 30.36 -9.21 -0.37
N PRO A 299 30.27 -9.06 0.97
CA PRO A 299 31.32 -9.44 1.91
C PRO A 299 31.49 -10.95 2.00
N PHE A 300 30.59 -11.76 1.43
CA PHE A 300 30.62 -13.22 1.51
C PHE A 300 31.16 -13.90 0.24
N ARG A 301 31.45 -13.13 -0.81
CA ARG A 301 32.07 -13.70 -2.00
C ARG A 301 33.56 -13.95 -1.75
N GLN A 302 33.91 -15.16 -1.35
CA GLN A 302 35.30 -15.60 -1.40
C GLN A 302 35.78 -15.52 -2.85
N ARG A 303 36.83 -14.73 -3.11
CA ARG A 303 37.52 -14.75 -4.43
C ARG A 303 37.94 -16.19 -4.68
N PRO A 304 37.67 -16.75 -5.89
CA PRO A 304 38.28 -18.02 -6.23
C PRO A 304 39.78 -17.87 -6.14
N PRO A 305 40.49 -18.90 -5.68
CA PRO A 305 41.95 -18.85 -5.57
C PRO A 305 42.53 -18.56 -6.96
N SER A 306 43.38 -17.55 -7.05
CA SER A 306 44.14 -17.25 -8.26
C SER A 306 44.99 -18.45 -8.64
N LYS A 307 44.79 -18.95 -9.85
CA LYS A 307 45.66 -19.96 -10.45
C LYS A 307 47.01 -19.33 -10.82
#